data_8898c2c8d20604c5b0a76f80f229af3f
#
_entry.id   8898c2c8d20604c5b0a76f80f229af3f
#
_cell.length_a   1.000
_cell.length_b   1.000
_cell.length_c   1.000
_cell.angle_alpha   90.00
_cell.angle_beta   90.00
_cell.angle_gamma   90.00
#
_symmetry.space_group_name_H-M   'P 1'
#
loop_
_entity.id
_entity.type
_entity.pdbx_description
1 polymer ?
#
loop_
_entity_poly.entity_id
_entity_poly.type
_entity_poly.pdbx_seq_one_letter_code
_entity_poly.pdbx_strand_id
1 'polypeptide(L)'
;TNLASKGAGSLAWALQQSGPRVVVFEVGGVIDLKGEKLKISQPYLTLAGQTAPSPGITIIRGGLLVRAHDIRIEHIRVRPGDNFESPLSGWDTDGIAVSRGNAKRVHIDHVSVSWAVDENLSATGQRTKGWGYSASDVTFSNCIVAEALDYASHEKGRHSKGLLVHDYVKNVA
;
A
#
# COMPACT_ATOMS: atom_id res chain seq x y z
N THR A 1 -11.77 14.68 9.58
CA THR A 1 -10.59 14.18 8.89
C THR A 1 -9.34 14.92 9.34
N ASN A 2 -8.23 14.18 9.53
CA ASN A 2 -6.96 14.72 9.98
C ASN A 2 -5.80 13.88 9.42
N LEU A 3 -4.56 14.34 9.58
CA LEU A 3 -3.34 13.66 9.12
C LEU A 3 -2.70 12.76 10.20
N ALA A 4 -3.38 12.53 11.31
CA ALA A 4 -2.85 11.69 12.38
C ALA A 4 -2.70 10.23 11.93
N SER A 5 -1.71 9.52 12.48
CA SER A 5 -1.49 8.10 12.20
C SER A 5 -2.63 7.21 12.70
N LYS A 6 -3.29 7.60 13.80
CA LYS A 6 -4.36 6.83 14.48
C LYS A 6 -5.42 7.75 15.09
N GLY A 7 -6.53 7.16 15.51
CA GLY A 7 -7.63 7.86 16.21
C GLY A 7 -8.74 8.27 15.27
N ALA A 8 -9.83 8.76 15.84
CA ALA A 8 -11.02 9.17 15.08
C ALA A 8 -10.69 10.23 14.02
N GLY A 9 -11.24 10.07 12.83
CA GLY A 9 -11.01 10.97 11.69
C GLY A 9 -9.67 10.77 10.96
N SER A 10 -8.79 9.87 11.42
CA SER A 10 -7.57 9.47 10.69
C SER A 10 -7.87 8.50 9.55
N LEU A 11 -6.93 8.38 8.62
CA LEU A 11 -7.02 7.35 7.57
C LEU A 11 -7.11 5.94 8.17
N ALA A 12 -6.29 5.61 9.18
CA ALA A 12 -6.32 4.32 9.85
C ALA A 12 -7.70 3.98 10.42
N TRP A 13 -8.36 4.96 11.03
CA TRP A 13 -9.73 4.79 11.54
C TRP A 13 -10.74 4.54 10.41
N ALA A 14 -10.66 5.31 9.33
CA ALA A 14 -11.58 5.17 8.18
C ALA A 14 -11.44 3.81 7.47
N LEU A 15 -10.21 3.27 7.38
CA LEU A 15 -9.96 1.96 6.76
C LEU A 15 -10.52 0.79 7.58
N GLN A 16 -10.71 0.95 8.88
CA GLN A 16 -11.26 -0.07 9.78
C GLN A 16 -12.80 -0.15 9.75
N GLN A 17 -13.48 0.88 9.22
CA GLN A 17 -14.93 0.86 9.14
C GLN A 17 -15.41 -0.25 8.21
N SER A 18 -16.59 -0.82 8.47
CA SER A 18 -17.20 -1.87 7.66
C SER A 18 -18.24 -1.29 6.68
N GLY A 19 -18.60 -2.11 5.69
CA GLY A 19 -19.60 -1.77 4.68
C GLY A 19 -19.03 -0.97 3.49
N PRO A 20 -19.83 -0.80 2.45
CA PRO A 20 -19.45 0.00 1.27
C PRO A 20 -19.19 1.45 1.66
N ARG A 21 -18.03 1.98 1.25
CA ARG A 21 -17.62 3.33 1.65
C ARG A 21 -16.64 3.99 0.68
N VAL A 22 -16.71 5.30 0.64
CA VAL A 22 -15.72 6.16 -0.02
C VAL A 22 -15.02 6.98 1.06
N VAL A 23 -13.72 6.86 1.15
CA VAL A 23 -12.89 7.69 2.03
C VAL A 23 -12.43 8.91 1.25
N VAL A 24 -12.88 10.08 1.69
CA VAL A 24 -12.52 11.38 1.11
C VAL A 24 -11.63 12.15 2.08
N PHE A 25 -10.84 13.08 1.55
CA PHE A 25 -9.91 13.90 2.32
C PHE A 25 -10.35 15.37 2.27
N GLU A 26 -10.54 15.97 3.44
CA GLU A 26 -10.77 17.41 3.60
C GLU A 26 -9.48 18.18 3.88
N VAL A 27 -8.38 17.45 4.05
CA VAL A 27 -7.04 18.00 4.32
C VAL A 27 -6.03 17.39 3.37
N GLY A 28 -5.05 18.17 2.96
CA GLY A 28 -3.88 17.71 2.23
C GLY A 28 -2.64 17.71 3.13
N GLY A 29 -1.67 16.86 2.83
CA GLY A 29 -0.41 16.81 3.56
C GLY A 29 0.15 15.42 3.75
N VAL A 30 0.96 15.25 4.78
CA VAL A 30 1.69 14.03 5.07
C VAL A 30 1.05 13.26 6.21
N ILE A 31 0.78 11.98 5.99
CA ILE A 31 0.36 11.02 7.02
C ILE A 31 1.58 10.17 7.37
N ASP A 32 2.13 10.38 8.55
CA ASP A 32 3.28 9.66 9.05
C ASP A 32 2.83 8.44 9.86
N LEU A 33 3.09 7.24 9.34
CA LEU A 33 2.67 5.99 9.96
C LEU A 33 3.59 5.51 11.09
N LYS A 34 4.73 6.17 11.30
CA LYS A 34 5.66 5.87 12.41
C LYS A 34 6.14 4.40 12.42
N GLY A 35 6.38 3.82 11.25
CA GLY A 35 6.82 2.44 11.08
C GLY A 35 5.71 1.40 10.97
N GLU A 36 4.43 1.80 11.00
CA GLU A 36 3.32 0.85 10.92
C GLU A 36 2.79 0.68 9.49
N LYS A 37 2.21 -0.49 9.22
CA LYS A 37 1.51 -0.77 7.95
C LYS A 37 -0.01 -0.60 8.14
N LEU A 38 -0.67 0.16 7.29
CA LEU A 38 -2.12 0.28 7.28
C LEU A 38 -2.74 -0.91 6.54
N LYS A 39 -3.49 -1.73 7.24
CA LYS A 39 -4.17 -2.89 6.68
C LYS A 39 -5.58 -2.54 6.21
N ILE A 40 -5.87 -2.80 4.94
CA ILE A 40 -7.21 -2.74 4.35
C ILE A 40 -7.80 -4.15 4.37
N SER A 41 -8.63 -4.45 5.36
CA SER A 41 -9.23 -5.77 5.58
C SER A 41 -10.76 -5.80 5.42
N GLN A 42 -11.38 -4.63 5.23
CA GLN A 42 -12.81 -4.50 4.99
C GLN A 42 -13.06 -4.21 3.51
N PRO A 43 -13.92 -4.97 2.84
CA PRO A 43 -14.17 -4.82 1.40
C PRO A 43 -15.02 -3.59 1.06
N TYR A 44 -15.24 -3.38 -0.24
CA TYR A 44 -16.07 -2.32 -0.81
C TYR A 44 -15.60 -0.91 -0.42
N LEU A 45 -14.31 -0.65 -0.62
CA LEU A 45 -13.68 0.62 -0.29
C LEU A 45 -13.18 1.34 -1.55
N THR A 46 -13.49 2.62 -1.66
CA THR A 46 -12.75 3.57 -2.51
C THR A 46 -11.99 4.56 -1.62
N LEU A 47 -10.68 4.61 -1.79
CA LEU A 47 -9.82 5.63 -1.19
C LEU A 47 -9.57 6.72 -2.25
N ALA A 48 -10.30 7.81 -2.16
CA ALA A 48 -10.36 8.86 -3.17
C ALA A 48 -9.37 10.01 -2.85
N GLY A 49 -8.08 9.78 -3.13
CA GLY A 49 -7.02 10.77 -2.86
C GLY A 49 -7.17 12.07 -3.63
N GLN A 50 -7.84 12.06 -4.79
CA GLN A 50 -8.11 13.25 -5.61
C GLN A 50 -9.00 14.29 -4.91
N THR A 51 -9.68 13.92 -3.84
CA THR A 51 -10.51 14.85 -3.04
C THR A 51 -9.67 15.70 -2.10
N ALA A 52 -8.42 15.32 -1.85
CA ALA A 52 -7.55 16.09 -0.98
C ALA A 52 -7.18 17.44 -1.59
N PRO A 53 -7.24 18.53 -0.82
CA PRO A 53 -6.70 19.81 -1.29
C PRO A 53 -5.17 19.71 -1.48
N SER A 54 -4.60 20.69 -2.19
CA SER A 54 -3.13 20.76 -2.36
C SER A 54 -2.42 20.70 -1.00
N PRO A 55 -1.31 19.96 -0.90
CA PRO A 55 -0.55 19.26 -1.94
C PRO A 55 -1.01 17.80 -2.20
N GLY A 56 -2.21 17.41 -1.82
CA GLY A 56 -2.68 16.04 -1.86
C GLY A 56 -2.18 15.20 -0.69
N ILE A 57 -2.32 13.87 -0.74
CA ILE A 57 -1.92 12.96 0.33
C ILE A 57 -0.60 12.26 0.03
N THR A 58 0.31 12.32 0.99
CA THR A 58 1.53 11.50 1.01
C THR A 58 1.59 10.68 2.29
N ILE A 59 1.74 9.37 2.16
CA ILE A 59 1.93 8.45 3.28
C ILE A 59 3.43 8.16 3.41
N ILE A 60 3.97 8.28 4.62
CA ILE A 60 5.40 8.04 4.90
C ILE A 60 5.60 7.07 6.06
N ARG A 61 6.81 6.51 6.16
CA ARG A 61 7.26 5.60 7.23
C ARG A 61 6.28 4.46 7.47
N GLY A 62 5.91 3.79 6.40
CA GLY A 62 4.99 2.66 6.37
C GLY A 62 4.26 2.59 5.04
N GLY A 63 3.45 1.57 4.86
CA GLY A 63 2.76 1.30 3.60
C GLY A 63 1.34 0.79 3.77
N LEU A 64 0.72 0.42 2.66
CA LEU A 64 -0.64 -0.12 2.62
C LEU A 64 -0.61 -1.62 2.33
N LEU A 65 -1.36 -2.39 3.12
CA LEU A 65 -1.52 -3.83 2.93
C LEU A 65 -2.97 -4.17 2.62
N VAL A 66 -3.28 -4.43 1.35
CA VAL A 66 -4.62 -4.77 0.88
C VAL A 66 -4.85 -6.27 1.03
N ARG A 67 -5.85 -6.64 1.82
CA ARG A 67 -6.26 -8.03 2.08
C ARG A 67 -7.78 -8.23 1.97
N ALA A 68 -8.46 -7.37 1.25
CA ALA A 68 -9.89 -7.43 1.01
C ALA A 68 -10.18 -7.27 -0.48
N HIS A 69 -11.39 -7.61 -0.88
CA HIS A 69 -11.85 -7.50 -2.25
C HIS A 69 -12.61 -6.19 -2.51
N ASP A 70 -12.79 -5.83 -3.78
CA ASP A 70 -13.51 -4.63 -4.22
C ASP A 70 -12.91 -3.36 -3.60
N ILE A 71 -11.61 -3.18 -3.83
CA ILE A 71 -10.83 -2.05 -3.32
C ILE A 71 -10.37 -1.18 -4.47
N ARG A 72 -10.53 0.13 -4.32
CA ARG A 72 -10.01 1.14 -5.21
C ARG A 72 -9.17 2.14 -4.43
N ILE A 73 -7.94 2.39 -4.90
CA ILE A 73 -7.01 3.36 -4.29
C ILE A 73 -6.55 4.32 -5.37
N GLU A 74 -6.78 5.60 -5.17
CA GLU A 74 -6.56 6.61 -6.19
C GLU A 74 -5.82 7.83 -5.66
N HIS A 75 -4.96 8.40 -6.52
CA HIS A 75 -4.35 9.72 -6.37
C HIS A 75 -3.65 9.96 -5.03
N ILE A 76 -2.86 9.01 -4.56
CA ILE A 76 -2.02 9.16 -3.37
C ILE A 76 -0.54 8.90 -3.69
N ARG A 77 0.33 9.35 -2.81
CA ARG A 77 1.75 9.04 -2.81
C ARG A 77 2.10 8.19 -1.59
N VAL A 78 2.94 7.17 -1.78
CA VAL A 78 3.43 6.32 -0.69
C VAL A 78 4.95 6.30 -0.72
N ARG A 79 5.58 6.67 0.38
CA ARG A 79 7.03 6.83 0.57
C ARG A 79 7.45 6.18 1.89
N PRO A 80 7.55 4.85 1.96
CA PRO A 80 7.86 4.17 3.21
C PRO A 80 9.17 4.62 3.83
N GLY A 81 10.22 4.74 3.03
CA GLY A 81 11.57 4.92 3.52
C GLY A 81 12.06 3.70 4.28
N ASP A 82 13.19 3.83 4.95
CA ASP A 82 13.77 2.81 5.82
C ASP A 82 13.41 3.01 7.32
N ASN A 83 12.52 3.95 7.61
CA ASN A 83 12.09 4.30 8.96
C ASN A 83 13.23 4.73 9.90
N PHE A 84 14.35 5.23 9.34
CA PHE A 84 15.59 5.55 10.06
C PHE A 84 16.29 4.33 10.70
N GLU A 85 15.98 3.15 10.22
CA GLU A 85 16.62 1.92 10.65
C GLU A 85 18.01 1.76 10.02
N SER A 86 18.91 1.11 10.75
CA SER A 86 20.23 0.79 10.21
C SER A 86 20.13 -0.19 9.06
N PRO A 87 21.07 -0.14 8.09
CA PRO A 87 21.16 -1.19 7.08
C PRO A 87 21.17 -2.59 7.71
N LEU A 88 20.43 -3.51 7.11
CA LEU A 88 20.32 -4.91 7.54
C LEU A 88 19.63 -5.12 8.91
N SER A 89 18.94 -4.14 9.47
CA SER A 89 18.25 -4.27 10.76
C SER A 89 17.07 -5.26 10.71
N GLY A 90 16.58 -5.59 9.52
CA GLY A 90 15.44 -6.48 9.34
C GLY A 90 14.08 -5.77 9.30
N TRP A 91 14.06 -4.44 9.38
CA TRP A 91 12.82 -3.70 9.11
C TRP A 91 12.57 -3.68 7.61
N ASP A 92 11.46 -4.27 7.20
CA ASP A 92 11.04 -4.33 5.80
C ASP A 92 9.64 -3.73 5.63
N THR A 93 9.43 -2.96 4.60
CA THR A 93 8.11 -2.42 4.31
C THR A 93 7.94 -2.19 2.82
N ASP A 94 6.84 -2.77 2.30
CA ASP A 94 6.35 -2.48 0.97
C ASP A 94 5.68 -1.10 0.96
N GLY A 95 5.63 -0.51 -0.22
CA GLY A 95 4.79 0.66 -0.44
C GLY A 95 3.31 0.30 -0.43
N ILE A 96 2.85 -0.45 -1.43
CA ILE A 96 1.49 -1.00 -1.47
C ILE A 96 1.56 -2.48 -1.85
N ALA A 97 1.12 -3.35 -0.94
CA ALA A 97 1.04 -4.78 -1.19
C ALA A 97 -0.42 -5.24 -1.31
N VAL A 98 -0.78 -5.83 -2.45
CA VAL A 98 -2.06 -6.54 -2.64
C VAL A 98 -1.80 -8.02 -2.38
N SER A 99 -2.27 -8.56 -1.25
CA SER A 99 -1.78 -9.86 -0.80
C SER A 99 -2.86 -10.77 -0.25
N ARG A 100 -2.71 -12.07 -0.56
CA ARG A 100 -3.58 -13.20 -0.15
C ARG A 100 -4.88 -13.34 -0.94
N GLY A 101 -5.51 -14.50 -0.84
CA GLY A 101 -6.66 -14.91 -1.65
C GLY A 101 -7.95 -14.09 -1.46
N ASN A 102 -8.05 -13.29 -0.41
CA ASN A 102 -9.17 -12.36 -0.24
C ASN A 102 -8.99 -11.03 -0.98
N ALA A 103 -7.76 -10.70 -1.40
CA ALA A 103 -7.48 -9.51 -2.19
C ALA A 103 -7.82 -9.78 -3.66
N LYS A 104 -9.02 -9.39 -4.07
CA LYS A 104 -9.59 -9.61 -5.41
C LYS A 104 -10.28 -8.37 -5.91
N ARG A 105 -10.26 -8.13 -7.23
CA ARG A 105 -10.85 -6.94 -7.83
C ARG A 105 -10.33 -5.67 -7.16
N VAL A 106 -9.01 -5.52 -7.20
CA VAL A 106 -8.29 -4.37 -6.62
C VAL A 106 -7.80 -3.49 -7.76
N HIS A 107 -8.12 -2.21 -7.71
CA HIS A 107 -7.65 -1.22 -8.66
C HIS A 107 -6.85 -0.14 -7.95
N ILE A 108 -5.61 0.02 -8.35
CA ILE A 108 -4.71 1.06 -7.88
C ILE A 108 -4.42 1.98 -9.06
N ASP A 109 -4.86 3.23 -8.97
CA ASP A 109 -4.86 4.15 -10.10
C ASP A 109 -4.30 5.53 -9.73
N HIS A 110 -3.48 6.12 -10.62
CA HIS A 110 -2.84 7.43 -10.40
C HIS A 110 -2.06 7.49 -9.07
N VAL A 111 -1.39 6.42 -8.70
CA VAL A 111 -0.63 6.33 -7.45
C VAL A 111 0.87 6.40 -7.75
N SER A 112 1.61 7.12 -6.90
CA SER A 112 3.07 7.15 -6.96
C SER A 112 3.66 6.44 -5.75
N VAL A 113 4.49 5.42 -5.99
CA VAL A 113 5.16 4.67 -4.94
C VAL A 113 6.66 4.67 -5.16
N SER A 114 7.42 5.11 -4.15
CA SER A 114 8.89 5.12 -4.18
C SER A 114 9.45 4.89 -2.79
N TRP A 115 10.74 4.50 -2.72
CA TRP A 115 11.51 4.39 -1.49
C TRP A 115 11.04 3.28 -0.55
N ALA A 116 10.43 2.24 -1.07
CA ALA A 116 10.19 1.04 -0.28
C ALA A 116 11.50 0.26 -0.08
N VAL A 117 11.58 -0.43 1.03
CA VAL A 117 12.72 -1.28 1.39
C VAL A 117 12.61 -2.66 0.72
N ASP A 118 11.39 -3.18 0.61
CA ASP A 118 11.09 -4.39 -0.16
C ASP A 118 10.41 -4.02 -1.49
N GLU A 119 9.16 -4.33 -1.73
CA GLU A 119 8.49 -3.95 -2.98
C GLU A 119 7.85 -2.55 -2.90
N ASN A 120 8.08 -1.71 -3.90
CA ASN A 120 7.28 -0.49 -4.01
C ASN A 120 5.80 -0.83 -4.22
N LEU A 121 5.48 -1.72 -5.16
CA LEU A 121 4.12 -2.14 -5.48
C LEU A 121 4.11 -3.64 -5.74
N SER A 122 3.15 -4.38 -5.16
CA SER A 122 3.12 -5.81 -5.36
C SER A 122 1.73 -6.44 -5.40
N ALA A 123 1.60 -7.54 -6.18
CA ALA A 123 0.49 -8.47 -6.13
C ALA A 123 1.03 -9.85 -5.72
N THR A 124 0.64 -10.34 -4.55
CA THR A 124 1.29 -11.48 -3.91
C THR A 124 0.30 -12.45 -3.27
N GLY A 125 0.83 -13.53 -2.70
CA GLY A 125 0.06 -14.53 -1.99
C GLY A 125 0.91 -15.47 -1.17
N GLN A 126 0.28 -16.49 -0.62
CA GLN A 126 0.96 -17.56 0.08
C GLN A 126 1.37 -18.65 -0.93
N ARG A 127 2.55 -18.50 -1.53
CA ARG A 127 3.05 -19.35 -2.64
C ARG A 127 2.94 -20.85 -2.37
N THR A 128 3.22 -21.28 -1.14
CA THR A 128 3.13 -22.69 -0.74
C THR A 128 1.71 -23.26 -0.69
N LYS A 129 0.70 -22.39 -0.73
CA LYS A 129 -0.72 -22.77 -0.68
C LYS A 129 -1.44 -22.68 -2.01
N GLY A 130 -0.78 -22.14 -3.06
CA GLY A 130 -1.29 -22.10 -4.42
C GLY A 130 -2.38 -21.05 -4.68
N TRP A 131 -3.16 -21.27 -5.73
CA TRP A 131 -4.06 -20.30 -6.34
C TRP A 131 -5.09 -19.66 -5.41
N GLY A 132 -5.70 -20.41 -4.53
CA GLY A 132 -6.74 -19.89 -3.62
C GLY A 132 -6.23 -18.95 -2.54
N TYR A 133 -4.94 -18.87 -2.38
CA TYR A 133 -4.28 -18.05 -1.35
C TYR A 133 -3.47 -16.87 -1.92
N SER A 134 -3.62 -16.62 -3.21
CA SER A 134 -2.97 -15.51 -3.90
C SER A 134 -3.99 -14.48 -4.36
N ALA A 135 -3.56 -13.23 -4.51
CA ALA A 135 -4.39 -12.16 -5.05
C ALA A 135 -4.85 -12.47 -6.48
N SER A 136 -5.96 -11.87 -6.90
CA SER A 136 -6.45 -11.99 -8.28
C SER A 136 -7.19 -10.74 -8.74
N ASP A 137 -7.30 -10.56 -10.05
CA ASP A 137 -8.03 -9.45 -10.65
C ASP A 137 -7.52 -8.10 -10.12
N VAL A 138 -6.22 -7.87 -10.28
CA VAL A 138 -5.53 -6.66 -9.80
C VAL A 138 -5.14 -5.80 -10.98
N THR A 139 -5.52 -4.54 -10.95
CA THR A 139 -5.14 -3.55 -11.97
C THR A 139 -4.29 -2.45 -11.35
N PHE A 140 -3.16 -2.17 -11.97
CA PHE A 140 -2.30 -1.03 -11.69
C PHE A 140 -2.32 -0.11 -12.92
N SER A 141 -2.94 1.05 -12.83
CA SER A 141 -3.04 1.98 -13.94
C SER A 141 -2.51 3.36 -13.59
N ASN A 142 -1.88 4.02 -14.56
CA ASN A 142 -1.38 5.38 -14.42
C ASN A 142 -0.46 5.58 -13.18
N CYS A 143 0.26 4.53 -12.78
CA CYS A 143 1.10 4.54 -11.59
C CYS A 143 2.55 4.91 -11.92
N ILE A 144 3.21 5.59 -10.98
CA ILE A 144 4.66 5.77 -10.97
C ILE A 144 5.24 4.85 -9.90
N VAL A 145 6.09 3.92 -10.32
CA VAL A 145 6.81 2.98 -9.45
C VAL A 145 8.30 3.16 -9.69
N ALA A 146 8.99 3.77 -8.76
CA ALA A 146 10.38 4.19 -8.97
C ALA A 146 11.19 4.23 -7.66
N GLU A 147 12.51 4.28 -7.78
CA GLU A 147 13.43 4.60 -6.69
C GLU A 147 13.25 3.72 -5.45
N ALA A 148 13.09 2.39 -5.61
CA ALA A 148 13.15 1.48 -4.48
C ALA A 148 14.54 1.53 -3.82
N LEU A 149 14.60 1.39 -2.49
CA LEU A 149 15.85 1.47 -1.75
C LEU A 149 16.66 0.19 -1.92
N ASP A 150 17.88 0.30 -2.46
CA ASP A 150 18.71 -0.87 -2.78
C ASP A 150 19.40 -1.45 -1.54
N TYR A 151 20.19 -0.65 -0.84
CA TYR A 151 20.91 -1.07 0.37
C TYR A 151 20.37 -0.29 1.58
N ALA A 152 19.39 -0.89 2.23
CA ALA A 152 18.67 -0.28 3.34
C ALA A 152 18.48 -1.29 4.48
N SER A 153 17.42 -1.17 5.24
CA SER A 153 17.18 -1.98 6.45
C SER A 153 16.80 -3.45 6.17
N HIS A 154 16.53 -3.86 4.93
CA HIS A 154 16.15 -5.24 4.62
C HIS A 154 17.25 -6.25 5.00
N GLU A 155 16.91 -7.33 5.72
CA GLU A 155 17.87 -8.33 6.23
C GLU A 155 18.68 -9.05 5.13
N LYS A 156 18.15 -9.17 3.92
CA LYS A 156 18.81 -9.81 2.78
C LYS A 156 19.82 -8.91 2.05
N GLY A 157 20.03 -7.69 2.52
CA GLY A 157 20.90 -6.72 1.88
C GLY A 157 20.22 -6.02 0.70
N ARG A 158 20.90 -5.95 -0.45
CA ARG A 158 20.35 -5.31 -1.66
C ARG A 158 19.03 -5.91 -2.06
N HIS A 159 17.95 -5.13 -2.01
CA HIS A 159 16.58 -5.62 -2.17
C HIS A 159 15.63 -4.61 -2.83
N SER A 160 16.14 -3.88 -3.80
CA SER A 160 15.42 -2.84 -4.53
C SER A 160 14.43 -3.43 -5.54
N LYS A 161 13.18 -3.66 -5.15
CA LYS A 161 12.14 -4.14 -6.06
C LYS A 161 11.13 -3.04 -6.37
N GLY A 162 10.90 -2.81 -7.66
CA GLY A 162 9.86 -1.90 -8.13
C GLY A 162 8.48 -2.54 -8.03
N LEU A 163 8.08 -3.27 -9.06
CA LEU A 163 6.82 -4.01 -9.12
C LEU A 163 7.10 -5.52 -9.03
N LEU A 164 6.40 -6.20 -8.13
CA LEU A 164 6.46 -7.66 -8.00
C LEU A 164 5.09 -8.30 -8.21
N VAL A 165 5.03 -9.31 -9.07
CA VAL A 165 3.87 -10.19 -9.20
C VAL A 165 4.33 -11.62 -8.89
N HIS A 166 3.78 -12.23 -7.84
CA HIS A 166 4.12 -13.59 -7.42
C HIS A 166 3.45 -14.66 -8.30
N ASP A 167 4.00 -15.89 -8.21
CA ASP A 167 3.35 -17.09 -8.73
C ASP A 167 1.92 -17.21 -8.16
N TYR A 168 1.03 -17.84 -8.93
CA TYR A 168 -0.36 -18.06 -8.57
C TYR A 168 -1.22 -16.79 -8.43
N VAL A 169 -0.70 -15.60 -8.71
CA VAL A 169 -1.51 -14.41 -8.90
C VAL A 169 -2.12 -14.47 -10.30
N LYS A 170 -3.41 -14.14 -10.41
CA LYS A 170 -4.15 -14.20 -11.68
C LYS A 170 -4.70 -12.85 -12.08
N ASN A 171 -4.79 -12.64 -13.40
CA ASN A 171 -5.44 -11.47 -13.99
C ASN A 171 -4.84 -10.17 -13.41
N VAL A 172 -3.57 -9.91 -13.69
CA VAL A 172 -2.89 -8.65 -13.37
C VAL A 172 -2.73 -7.84 -14.66
N ALA A 173 -3.12 -6.60 -14.62
CA ALA A 173 -3.01 -5.64 -15.72
C ALA A 173 -2.36 -4.33 -15.26
#